data_389d872a17eb98b590569251f7865f54
#
_entry.id   389d872a17eb98b590569251f7865f54
#
_cell.length_a   1.000
_cell.length_b   1.000
_cell.length_c   1.000
_cell.angle_alpha   90.00
_cell.angle_beta   90.00
_cell.angle_gamma   90.00
#
_symmetry.space_group_name_H-M   'P 1'
#
loop_
_entity.id
_entity.type
_entity.pdbx_description
1 polymer ?
#
loop_
_entity_poly.entity_id
_entity_poly.type
_entity_poly.pdbx_seq_one_letter_code
_entity_poly.pdbx_strand_id
1 'polypeptide(L)'
;IVYDGHEDQPTIEGTKFYKRNGYYYIMSPAGGVKYGWQVELRSKNPYGPYEEYVGMAQGKNKKVNGPHQGAWVDTQNGEDWFLHFQDKHAYGRVVHLQPAKWVNDWLVIGDDKDGDGCGDPVQQWKKPNLPSSGNFQPKESDDFNSVDLGLQWQWNGPYSQYWYFCDAKNSKLRLYGVQQAEDVKNLYDVPNLLLQKLPTENFTATAKVKFIPNRTEAYKENDKVLGESAGMIMQGMDYAALKF
;
A
#
# COMPACT_ATOMS: atom_id res chain seq x y z
N ILE A 1 -1.64 28.29 -12.80
CA ILE A 1 -1.85 26.97 -13.44
C ILE A 1 -0.85 26.86 -14.56
N VAL A 2 -0.07 25.78 -14.56
CA VAL A 2 0.94 25.51 -15.61
C VAL A 2 0.45 24.46 -16.61
N TYR A 3 -0.54 23.67 -16.21
CA TYR A 3 -1.22 22.66 -17.02
C TYR A 3 -2.62 22.42 -16.44
N ASP A 4 -3.60 22.28 -17.31
CA ASP A 4 -4.98 21.91 -16.99
C ASP A 4 -5.35 20.66 -17.78
N GLY A 5 -5.52 19.55 -17.06
CA GLY A 5 -5.82 18.24 -17.63
C GLY A 5 -7.29 17.82 -17.55
N HIS A 6 -8.21 18.73 -17.24
CA HIS A 6 -9.61 18.38 -16.99
C HIS A 6 -10.30 17.66 -18.16
N GLU A 7 -9.94 17.96 -19.40
CA GLU A 7 -10.55 17.34 -20.57
C GLU A 7 -9.87 16.02 -20.94
N ASP A 8 -8.54 16.03 -21.12
CA ASP A 8 -7.79 14.90 -21.69
C ASP A 8 -7.18 14.00 -20.62
N GLN A 9 -6.86 14.54 -19.44
CA GLN A 9 -6.18 13.84 -18.34
C GLN A 9 -7.02 13.94 -17.04
N PRO A 10 -8.22 13.36 -16.99
CA PRO A 10 -9.10 13.48 -15.84
C PRO A 10 -8.43 12.94 -14.58
N THR A 11 -8.69 13.59 -13.46
CA THR A 11 -8.12 13.24 -12.15
C THR A 11 -6.58 13.24 -12.10
N ILE A 12 -5.91 14.05 -12.95
CA ILE A 12 -4.45 14.20 -12.89
C ILE A 12 -4.03 14.71 -11.51
N GLU A 13 -3.13 13.97 -10.86
CA GLU A 13 -2.74 14.24 -9.48
C GLU A 13 -1.34 13.72 -9.14
N GLY A 14 -0.93 13.79 -7.87
CA GLY A 14 0.27 13.10 -7.36
C GLY A 14 1.58 13.42 -8.08
N THR A 15 1.70 14.62 -8.59
CA THR A 15 2.79 15.07 -9.47
C THR A 15 4.18 14.93 -8.86
N LYS A 16 5.15 14.55 -9.70
CA LYS A 16 6.59 14.60 -9.39
C LYS A 16 7.27 15.51 -10.40
N PHE A 17 8.19 16.36 -9.93
CA PHE A 17 8.89 17.32 -10.75
C PHE A 17 10.36 16.95 -10.90
N TYR A 18 10.83 16.87 -12.14
CA TYR A 18 12.20 16.49 -12.47
C TYR A 18 12.85 17.49 -13.44
N LYS A 19 14.18 17.44 -13.51
CA LYS A 19 14.97 18.16 -14.51
C LYS A 19 15.97 17.19 -15.15
N ARG A 20 15.95 17.08 -16.47
CA ARG A 20 16.85 16.23 -17.22
C ARG A 20 17.09 16.79 -18.62
N ASN A 21 18.33 16.74 -19.11
CA ASN A 21 18.73 17.16 -20.46
C ASN A 21 18.20 18.54 -20.86
N GLY A 22 18.14 19.49 -19.90
CA GLY A 22 17.65 20.84 -20.15
C GLY A 22 16.13 20.96 -20.27
N TYR A 23 15.38 19.89 -20.00
CA TYR A 23 13.93 19.89 -19.84
C TYR A 23 13.51 19.82 -18.39
N TYR A 24 12.34 20.37 -18.11
CA TYR A 24 11.58 20.19 -16.89
C TYR A 24 10.44 19.21 -17.17
N TYR A 25 10.25 18.25 -16.27
CA TYR A 25 9.21 17.24 -16.38
C TYR A 25 8.26 17.33 -15.20
N ILE A 26 6.98 17.19 -15.47
CA ILE A 26 5.95 16.90 -14.48
C ILE A 26 5.41 15.51 -14.80
N MET A 27 5.64 14.56 -13.92
CA MET A 27 5.14 13.18 -14.07
C MET A 27 3.97 12.97 -13.15
N SER A 28 2.81 12.60 -13.70
CA SER A 28 1.55 12.50 -12.98
C SER A 28 0.73 11.32 -13.47
N PRO A 29 0.04 10.58 -12.58
CA PRO A 29 -1.00 9.68 -13.00
C PRO A 29 -2.27 10.46 -13.38
N ALA A 30 -3.06 9.89 -14.28
CA ALA A 30 -4.39 10.37 -14.65
C ALA A 30 -5.36 9.17 -14.81
N GLY A 31 -6.66 9.42 -14.98
CA GLY A 31 -7.66 8.38 -15.21
C GLY A 31 -8.09 7.59 -13.95
N GLY A 32 -7.60 7.98 -12.77
CA GLY A 32 -7.94 7.38 -11.48
C GLY A 32 -7.27 6.02 -11.20
N VAL A 33 -7.32 5.60 -9.94
CA VAL A 33 -6.53 4.47 -9.39
C VAL A 33 -6.83 3.11 -10.01
N LYS A 34 -7.99 2.94 -10.62
CA LYS A 34 -8.44 1.64 -11.14
C LYS A 34 -8.03 1.37 -12.59
N TYR A 35 -8.04 2.42 -13.41
CA TYR A 35 -7.83 2.30 -14.86
C TYR A 35 -6.91 3.37 -15.43
N GLY A 36 -6.23 4.12 -14.58
CA GLY A 36 -5.40 5.24 -14.97
C GLY A 36 -4.14 4.87 -15.73
N TRP A 37 -3.42 5.89 -16.12
CA TRP A 37 -2.18 5.83 -16.90
C TRP A 37 -1.20 6.85 -16.37
N GLN A 38 0.06 6.78 -16.82
CA GLN A 38 1.13 7.68 -16.43
C GLN A 38 1.34 8.75 -17.52
N VAL A 39 1.10 9.99 -17.16
CA VAL A 39 1.32 11.16 -17.99
C VAL A 39 2.67 11.79 -17.68
N GLU A 40 3.33 12.26 -18.70
CA GLU A 40 4.54 13.07 -18.66
C GLU A 40 4.29 14.40 -19.36
N LEU A 41 4.58 15.47 -18.69
CA LEU A 41 4.57 16.81 -19.25
C LEU A 41 6.00 17.30 -19.33
N ARG A 42 6.42 17.83 -20.49
CA ARG A 42 7.78 18.29 -20.73
C ARG A 42 7.83 19.74 -21.22
N SER A 43 8.76 20.52 -20.69
CA SER A 43 9.01 21.89 -21.15
C SER A 43 10.46 22.31 -20.98
N LYS A 44 10.92 23.25 -21.81
CA LYS A 44 12.20 23.95 -21.61
C LYS A 44 12.12 25.02 -20.52
N ASN A 45 10.93 25.42 -20.10
CA ASN A 45 10.69 26.41 -19.07
C ASN A 45 9.87 25.80 -17.94
N PRO A 46 10.24 25.96 -16.65
CA PRO A 46 9.48 25.39 -15.52
C PRO A 46 8.02 25.87 -15.44
N TYR A 47 7.68 26.97 -16.08
CA TYR A 47 6.33 27.51 -16.14
C TYR A 47 5.57 27.14 -17.41
N GLY A 48 6.17 26.30 -18.31
CA GLY A 48 5.57 25.90 -19.56
C GLY A 48 5.86 26.84 -20.74
N PRO A 49 5.15 26.67 -21.87
CA PRO A 49 4.13 25.65 -22.08
C PRO A 49 4.71 24.23 -22.04
N TYR A 50 3.89 23.27 -21.63
CA TYR A 50 4.25 21.86 -21.56
C TYR A 50 3.71 21.09 -22.75
N GLU A 51 4.55 20.23 -23.32
CA GLU A 51 4.17 19.14 -24.23
C GLU A 51 3.72 17.94 -23.38
N GLU A 52 2.75 17.19 -23.87
CA GLU A 52 2.15 16.05 -23.19
C GLU A 52 2.52 14.73 -23.85
N TYR A 53 2.69 13.69 -23.03
CA TYR A 53 2.98 12.33 -23.47
C TYR A 53 2.45 11.30 -22.45
N VAL A 54 2.01 10.12 -22.91
CA VAL A 54 1.63 9.01 -22.05
C VAL A 54 2.74 7.96 -22.10
N GLY A 55 3.54 7.89 -21.03
CA GLY A 55 4.69 6.98 -20.95
C GLY A 55 4.35 5.54 -20.59
N MET A 56 3.19 5.31 -19.97
CA MET A 56 2.69 3.98 -19.64
C MET A 56 1.17 4.00 -19.50
N ALA A 57 0.52 2.99 -20.07
CA ALA A 57 -0.90 2.73 -19.88
C ALA A 57 -1.13 1.25 -19.57
N GLN A 58 -2.36 0.88 -19.22
CA GLN A 58 -2.70 -0.51 -18.88
C GLN A 58 -2.45 -1.50 -20.03
N GLY A 59 -2.58 -1.07 -21.28
CA GLY A 59 -2.46 -1.91 -22.46
C GLY A 59 -3.43 -3.09 -22.46
N LYS A 60 -2.98 -4.22 -22.97
CA LYS A 60 -3.75 -5.48 -23.01
C LYS A 60 -3.61 -6.30 -21.71
N ASN A 61 -2.60 -6.01 -20.90
CA ASN A 61 -2.33 -6.72 -19.64
C ASN A 61 -3.17 -6.13 -18.50
N LYS A 62 -4.29 -6.77 -18.19
CA LYS A 62 -5.19 -6.32 -17.12
C LYS A 62 -4.78 -6.77 -15.71
N LYS A 63 -3.67 -7.50 -15.55
CA LYS A 63 -3.24 -7.99 -14.23
C LYS A 63 -2.48 -6.94 -13.41
N VAL A 64 -1.79 -6.03 -14.09
CA VAL A 64 -1.21 -4.83 -13.49
C VAL A 64 -1.89 -3.64 -14.15
N ASN A 65 -3.01 -3.24 -13.60
CA ASN A 65 -3.82 -2.15 -14.15
C ASN A 65 -3.56 -0.83 -13.42
N GLY A 66 -3.92 0.26 -14.07
CA GLY A 66 -4.00 1.59 -13.50
C GLY A 66 -2.71 2.04 -12.81
N PRO A 67 -1.55 2.12 -13.50
CA PRO A 67 -0.35 2.67 -12.90
C PRO A 67 -0.66 4.03 -12.28
N HIS A 68 -0.35 4.20 -10.99
CA HIS A 68 -0.82 5.36 -10.26
C HIS A 68 0.22 5.86 -9.27
N GLN A 69 0.34 7.19 -9.17
CA GLN A 69 1.24 7.91 -8.26
C GLN A 69 2.68 7.37 -8.26
N GLY A 70 3.24 7.25 -9.45
CA GLY A 70 4.57 6.71 -9.65
C GLY A 70 5.68 7.74 -9.52
N ALA A 71 6.90 7.23 -9.54
CA ALA A 71 8.13 8.01 -9.53
C ALA A 71 9.19 7.33 -10.41
N TRP A 72 9.83 8.12 -11.26
CA TRP A 72 11.05 7.71 -11.93
C TRP A 72 12.20 7.70 -10.94
N VAL A 73 13.01 6.66 -10.99
CA VAL A 73 14.25 6.49 -10.23
C VAL A 73 15.33 5.95 -11.15
N ASP A 74 16.55 6.39 -10.96
CA ASP A 74 17.74 5.85 -11.63
C ASP A 74 18.61 5.08 -10.64
N THR A 75 19.33 4.08 -11.15
CA THR A 75 20.29 3.33 -10.35
C THR A 75 21.70 3.93 -10.49
N GLN A 76 22.60 3.56 -9.57
CA GLN A 76 24.02 3.95 -9.62
C GLN A 76 24.71 3.46 -10.90
N ASN A 77 24.13 2.47 -11.57
CA ASN A 77 24.64 1.91 -12.83
C ASN A 77 23.99 2.51 -14.07
N GLY A 78 23.16 3.56 -13.91
CA GLY A 78 22.50 4.27 -15.01
C GLY A 78 21.33 3.54 -15.63
N GLU A 79 20.72 2.58 -14.93
CA GLU A 79 19.44 2.00 -15.35
C GLU A 79 18.28 2.87 -14.84
N ASP A 80 17.30 3.08 -15.70
CA ASP A 80 16.08 3.80 -15.37
C ASP A 80 14.98 2.83 -14.98
N TRP A 81 14.24 3.18 -13.93
CA TRP A 81 13.14 2.41 -13.36
C TRP A 81 11.99 3.32 -12.98
N PHE A 82 10.80 2.75 -12.87
CA PHE A 82 9.61 3.46 -12.42
C PHE A 82 8.87 2.68 -11.35
N LEU A 83 8.63 3.31 -10.21
CA LEU A 83 7.83 2.76 -9.13
C LEU A 83 6.41 3.31 -9.24
N HIS A 84 5.40 2.46 -9.16
CA HIS A 84 4.01 2.88 -9.06
C HIS A 84 3.23 1.91 -8.17
N PHE A 85 2.02 2.24 -7.79
CA PHE A 85 1.16 1.29 -7.14
C PHE A 85 0.00 0.84 -8.04
N GLN A 86 -0.58 -0.28 -7.67
CA GLN A 86 -1.85 -0.79 -8.16
C GLN A 86 -2.82 -0.89 -6.99
N ASP A 87 -4.04 -0.40 -7.14
CA ASP A 87 -5.10 -0.60 -6.16
C ASP A 87 -5.63 -2.04 -6.24
N LYS A 88 -5.48 -2.80 -5.16
CA LYS A 88 -5.87 -4.19 -5.01
C LYS A 88 -6.95 -4.36 -3.94
N HIS A 89 -7.85 -3.40 -3.80
CA HIS A 89 -8.96 -3.45 -2.84
C HIS A 89 -8.50 -3.71 -1.39
N ALA A 90 -8.93 -4.83 -0.79
CA ALA A 90 -8.60 -5.21 0.58
C ALA A 90 -7.08 -5.42 0.83
N TYR A 91 -6.31 -5.70 -0.21
CA TYR A 91 -4.84 -5.81 -0.11
C TYR A 91 -4.13 -4.46 -0.12
N GLY A 92 -4.88 -3.38 -0.35
CA GLY A 92 -4.37 -2.03 -0.40
C GLY A 92 -3.67 -1.70 -1.72
N ARG A 93 -2.71 -0.80 -1.63
CA ARG A 93 -1.96 -0.27 -2.76
C ARG A 93 -0.64 -1.00 -2.92
N VAL A 94 -0.65 -2.04 -3.76
CA VAL A 94 0.52 -2.89 -4.00
C VAL A 94 1.50 -2.19 -4.92
N VAL A 95 2.75 -2.09 -4.50
CA VAL A 95 3.82 -1.40 -5.25
C VAL A 95 4.43 -2.31 -6.30
N HIS A 96 4.61 -1.77 -7.49
CA HIS A 96 5.27 -2.40 -8.63
C HIS A 96 6.53 -1.63 -9.03
N LEU A 97 7.53 -2.35 -9.51
CA LEU A 97 8.72 -1.80 -10.16
C LEU A 97 8.65 -2.13 -11.65
N GLN A 98 8.69 -1.10 -12.50
CA GLN A 98 8.69 -1.23 -13.95
C GLN A 98 10.06 -0.88 -14.52
N PRO A 99 10.54 -1.56 -15.58
CA PRO A 99 11.65 -1.06 -16.35
C PRO A 99 11.26 0.25 -17.01
N ALA A 100 12.23 1.13 -17.23
CA ALA A 100 11.99 2.37 -17.95
C ALA A 100 13.18 2.71 -18.84
N LYS A 101 12.95 3.44 -19.92
CA LYS A 101 14.01 3.94 -20.81
C LYS A 101 13.64 5.29 -21.39
N TRP A 102 14.62 6.17 -21.53
CA TRP A 102 14.44 7.44 -22.22
C TRP A 102 14.58 7.27 -23.74
N VAL A 103 13.55 7.68 -24.45
CA VAL A 103 13.50 7.68 -25.93
C VAL A 103 13.08 9.09 -26.40
N ASN A 104 13.92 9.79 -27.16
CA ASN A 104 13.65 11.15 -27.62
C ASN A 104 13.26 12.13 -26.48
N ASP A 105 13.94 11.99 -25.34
CA ASP A 105 13.64 12.75 -24.10
C ASP A 105 12.22 12.56 -23.56
N TRP A 106 11.59 11.38 -23.79
CA TRP A 106 10.40 10.89 -23.11
C TRP A 106 10.71 9.57 -22.38
N LEU A 107 10.12 9.36 -21.23
CA LEU A 107 10.31 8.13 -20.45
C LEU A 107 9.28 7.08 -20.86
N VAL A 108 9.68 6.09 -21.63
CA VAL A 108 8.85 4.91 -21.93
C VAL A 108 8.95 3.95 -20.75
N ILE A 109 7.83 3.66 -20.11
CA ILE A 109 7.76 2.89 -18.86
C ILE A 109 7.08 1.54 -19.11
N GLY A 110 7.70 0.44 -18.65
CA GLY A 110 7.20 -0.90 -18.91
C GLY A 110 7.78 -1.48 -20.21
N ASP A 111 6.99 -2.29 -20.91
CA ASP A 111 7.39 -2.99 -22.15
C ASP A 111 6.58 -2.45 -23.35
N ASP A 112 7.26 -1.70 -24.19
CA ASP A 112 6.71 -1.14 -25.44
C ASP A 112 6.98 -2.13 -26.59
N LYS A 113 6.11 -3.14 -26.72
CA LYS A 113 6.27 -4.22 -27.71
C LYS A 113 5.82 -3.83 -29.12
N ASP A 114 4.85 -2.96 -29.22
CA ASP A 114 4.31 -2.51 -30.50
C ASP A 114 5.01 -1.27 -31.05
N GLY A 115 5.86 -0.62 -30.22
CA GLY A 115 6.69 0.49 -30.63
C GLY A 115 5.94 1.81 -30.79
N ASP A 116 4.77 1.94 -30.13
CA ASP A 116 3.98 3.17 -30.16
C ASP A 116 4.50 4.23 -29.17
N GLY A 117 5.45 3.85 -28.32
CA GLY A 117 6.07 4.69 -27.31
C GLY A 117 5.39 4.63 -25.94
N CYS A 118 4.20 4.08 -25.82
CA CYS A 118 3.48 3.89 -24.57
C CYS A 118 3.71 2.47 -24.05
N GLY A 119 4.46 2.30 -22.96
CA GLY A 119 4.74 0.97 -22.44
C GLY A 119 3.59 0.33 -21.68
N ASP A 120 3.54 -1.00 -21.72
CA ASP A 120 2.63 -1.83 -20.91
C ASP A 120 3.29 -2.21 -19.58
N PRO A 121 2.58 -2.20 -18.43
CA PRO A 121 3.11 -2.71 -17.19
C PRO A 121 3.52 -4.17 -17.29
N VAL A 122 4.72 -4.51 -16.80
CA VAL A 122 5.20 -5.89 -16.76
C VAL A 122 4.94 -6.57 -15.43
N GLN A 123 4.66 -7.87 -15.45
CA GLN A 123 4.54 -8.70 -14.25
C GLN A 123 5.85 -9.33 -13.81
N GLN A 124 6.75 -9.51 -14.75
CA GLN A 124 8.06 -10.09 -14.54
C GLN A 124 9.08 -9.37 -15.41
N TRP A 125 10.23 -9.08 -14.82
CA TRP A 125 11.37 -8.47 -15.51
C TRP A 125 12.66 -8.92 -14.84
N LYS A 126 13.80 -8.72 -15.50
CA LYS A 126 15.10 -8.89 -14.87
C LYS A 126 15.23 -7.87 -13.72
N LYS A 127 15.86 -8.27 -12.63
CA LYS A 127 16.15 -7.35 -11.52
C LYS A 127 17.10 -6.23 -11.95
N PRO A 128 17.06 -5.06 -11.29
CA PRO A 128 18.10 -4.04 -11.44
C PRO A 128 19.49 -4.64 -11.27
N ASN A 129 20.44 -4.20 -12.11
CA ASN A 129 21.83 -4.65 -12.03
C ASN A 129 22.56 -3.96 -10.87
N LEU A 130 22.21 -4.37 -9.66
CA LEU A 130 22.79 -3.88 -8.42
C LEU A 130 23.33 -5.03 -7.58
N PRO A 131 24.33 -4.78 -6.70
CA PRO A 131 24.78 -5.78 -5.76
C PRO A 131 23.59 -6.32 -4.94
N SER A 132 23.48 -7.64 -4.85
CA SER A 132 22.40 -8.26 -4.06
C SER A 132 22.72 -8.15 -2.57
N SER A 133 21.78 -7.61 -1.79
CA SER A 133 21.81 -7.65 -0.32
C SER A 133 21.24 -8.94 0.27
N GLY A 134 20.95 -9.94 -0.58
CA GLY A 134 20.28 -11.18 -0.21
C GLY A 134 18.76 -11.12 -0.42
N ASN A 135 18.08 -12.19 -0.05
CA ASN A 135 16.63 -12.25 -0.07
C ASN A 135 16.10 -11.82 1.30
N PHE A 136 15.34 -10.75 1.31
CA PHE A 136 14.61 -10.29 2.50
C PHE A 136 13.11 -10.51 2.27
N GLN A 137 12.47 -11.16 3.24
CA GLN A 137 11.02 -11.27 3.31
C GLN A 137 10.53 -10.58 4.57
N PRO A 138 9.49 -9.73 4.49
CA PRO A 138 8.85 -9.20 5.68
C PRO A 138 8.38 -10.33 6.60
N LYS A 139 8.46 -10.11 7.90
CA LYS A 139 7.91 -11.09 8.86
C LYS A 139 6.39 -11.14 8.72
N GLU A 140 5.86 -12.35 8.74
CA GLU A 140 4.40 -12.63 8.71
C GLU A 140 3.93 -13.30 10.01
N SER A 141 4.85 -13.96 10.71
CA SER A 141 4.58 -14.64 11.99
C SER A 141 5.34 -13.97 13.13
N ASP A 142 4.85 -14.17 14.36
CA ASP A 142 5.51 -13.66 15.56
C ASP A 142 5.36 -14.65 16.72
N ASP A 143 6.47 -15.02 17.32
CA ASP A 143 6.53 -15.83 18.52
C ASP A 143 6.52 -14.96 19.80
N PHE A 144 6.43 -13.64 19.65
CA PHE A 144 6.42 -12.66 20.74
C PHE A 144 7.59 -12.82 21.74
N ASN A 145 8.77 -13.11 21.21
CA ASN A 145 10.01 -13.27 21.98
C ASN A 145 10.85 -12.00 22.07
N SER A 146 10.28 -10.87 21.67
CA SER A 146 10.83 -9.52 21.81
C SER A 146 10.02 -8.71 22.81
N VAL A 147 10.65 -7.69 23.39
CA VAL A 147 9.97 -6.73 24.28
C VAL A 147 9.05 -5.75 23.53
N ASP A 148 9.28 -5.62 22.22
CA ASP A 148 8.51 -4.76 21.33
C ASP A 148 7.81 -5.56 20.23
N LEU A 149 6.69 -5.06 19.76
CA LEU A 149 6.02 -5.59 18.56
C LEU A 149 6.89 -5.33 17.33
N GLY A 150 6.96 -6.33 16.44
CA GLY A 150 7.65 -6.20 15.16
C GLY A 150 6.93 -5.24 14.21
N LEU A 151 7.63 -4.79 13.15
CA LEU A 151 7.12 -3.83 12.16
C LEU A 151 5.93 -4.36 11.34
N GLN A 152 5.66 -5.67 11.37
CA GLN A 152 4.50 -6.28 10.72
C GLN A 152 3.19 -5.93 11.42
N TRP A 153 3.23 -5.51 12.68
CA TRP A 153 2.06 -5.18 13.48
C TRP A 153 1.69 -3.71 13.36
N GLN A 154 0.40 -3.45 13.28
CA GLN A 154 -0.15 -2.09 13.31
C GLN A 154 -1.48 -2.06 14.05
N TRP A 155 -1.75 -0.97 14.72
CA TRP A 155 -3.04 -0.72 15.35
C TRP A 155 -4.02 -0.13 14.35
N ASN A 156 -5.31 -0.45 14.51
CA ASN A 156 -6.36 0.10 13.65
C ASN A 156 -6.56 1.61 13.81
N GLY A 157 -6.20 2.15 14.96
CA GLY A 157 -6.23 3.58 15.26
C GLY A 157 -5.05 4.03 16.12
N PRO A 158 -5.03 5.27 16.58
CA PRO A 158 -4.04 5.77 17.52
C PRO A 158 -4.00 4.86 18.76
N TYR A 159 -2.82 4.32 19.05
CA TYR A 159 -2.68 3.34 20.12
C TYR A 159 -2.24 3.93 21.45
N SER A 160 -2.48 3.17 22.53
CA SER A 160 -1.93 3.41 23.86
C SER A 160 -1.00 2.28 24.27
N GLN A 161 0.12 2.62 24.88
CA GLN A 161 1.08 1.64 25.43
C GLN A 161 0.45 0.74 26.51
N TYR A 162 -0.68 1.12 27.07
CA TYR A 162 -1.41 0.35 28.09
C TYR A 162 -2.32 -0.73 27.52
N TRP A 163 -2.43 -0.85 26.19
CA TRP A 163 -3.29 -1.84 25.55
C TRP A 163 -2.64 -3.21 25.43
N TYR A 164 -1.32 -3.28 25.56
CA TYR A 164 -0.59 -4.53 25.39
C TYR A 164 0.65 -4.63 26.26
N PHE A 165 1.16 -5.85 26.38
CA PHE A 165 2.43 -6.16 26.99
C PHE A 165 3.09 -7.34 26.28
N CYS A 166 4.32 -7.16 25.82
CA CYS A 166 5.14 -8.23 25.24
C CYS A 166 5.91 -8.93 26.37
N ASP A 167 5.47 -10.14 26.74
CA ASP A 167 6.17 -11.00 27.70
C ASP A 167 7.20 -11.85 26.94
N ALA A 168 8.30 -11.24 26.57
CA ALA A 168 9.37 -11.87 25.78
C ALA A 168 9.92 -13.15 26.45
N LYS A 169 9.98 -13.18 27.77
CA LYS A 169 10.50 -14.33 28.54
C LYS A 169 9.62 -15.57 28.35
N ASN A 170 8.33 -15.39 28.21
CA ASN A 170 7.35 -16.46 28.05
C ASN A 170 6.82 -16.58 26.63
N SER A 171 7.37 -15.80 25.67
CA SER A 171 6.93 -15.76 24.25
C SER A 171 5.43 -15.56 24.13
N LYS A 172 4.93 -14.46 24.69
CA LYS A 172 3.51 -14.13 24.73
C LYS A 172 3.25 -12.67 24.48
N LEU A 173 2.24 -12.39 23.73
CA LEU A 173 1.60 -11.07 23.68
C LEU A 173 0.35 -11.10 24.58
N ARG A 174 0.29 -10.16 25.50
CA ARG A 174 -0.92 -9.89 26.29
C ARG A 174 -1.62 -8.67 25.72
N LEU A 175 -2.87 -8.82 25.36
CA LEU A 175 -3.76 -7.73 25.00
C LEU A 175 -4.73 -7.51 26.15
N TYR A 176 -4.99 -6.26 26.47
CA TYR A 176 -5.92 -5.88 27.53
C TYR A 176 -7.25 -5.45 26.91
N GLY A 177 -8.36 -5.76 27.62
CA GLY A 177 -9.66 -5.24 27.25
C GLY A 177 -9.66 -3.69 27.35
N VAL A 178 -10.25 -3.06 26.36
CA VAL A 178 -10.39 -1.60 26.29
C VAL A 178 -11.86 -1.26 26.15
N GLN A 179 -12.35 -0.43 27.04
CA GLN A 179 -13.72 0.06 26.94
C GLN A 179 -13.84 0.88 25.64
N GLN A 180 -14.82 0.53 24.83
CA GLN A 180 -15.10 1.26 23.61
C GLN A 180 -15.96 2.47 23.89
N ALA A 181 -15.81 3.51 23.08
CA ALA A 181 -16.68 4.68 23.14
C ALA A 181 -18.11 4.32 22.69
N GLU A 182 -19.09 5.07 23.15
CA GLU A 182 -20.51 4.79 22.86
C GLU A 182 -20.89 4.91 21.37
N ASP A 183 -20.11 5.66 20.61
CA ASP A 183 -20.30 5.87 19.19
C ASP A 183 -19.69 4.77 18.30
N VAL A 184 -18.92 3.82 18.89
CA VAL A 184 -18.37 2.66 18.18
C VAL A 184 -19.51 1.71 17.78
N LYS A 185 -19.81 1.63 16.49
CA LYS A 185 -20.92 0.84 15.96
C LYS A 185 -20.50 -0.48 15.36
N ASN A 186 -19.25 -0.59 14.93
CA ASN A 186 -18.72 -1.74 14.24
C ASN A 186 -17.21 -1.88 14.49
N LEU A 187 -16.59 -2.97 13.99
CA LEU A 187 -15.18 -3.24 14.27
C LEU A 187 -14.21 -2.33 13.49
N TYR A 188 -14.65 -1.62 12.45
CA TYR A 188 -13.80 -0.63 11.79
C TYR A 188 -13.48 0.56 12.70
N ASP A 189 -14.39 0.88 13.63
CA ASP A 189 -14.25 2.01 14.53
C ASP A 189 -13.46 1.66 15.82
N VAL A 190 -13.10 0.38 16.00
CA VAL A 190 -12.39 -0.11 17.20
C VAL A 190 -10.88 0.14 17.05
N PRO A 191 -10.27 1.09 17.79
CA PRO A 191 -8.88 1.47 17.60
C PRO A 191 -7.88 0.42 18.10
N ASN A 192 -8.26 -0.40 19.06
CA ASN A 192 -7.40 -1.39 19.72
C ASN A 192 -7.39 -2.76 19.04
N LEU A 193 -7.75 -2.84 17.78
CA LEU A 193 -7.47 -4.02 16.96
C LEU A 193 -6.00 -4.01 16.54
N LEU A 194 -5.29 -5.09 16.82
CA LEU A 194 -3.91 -5.28 16.40
C LEU A 194 -3.89 -6.13 15.13
N LEU A 195 -3.41 -5.54 14.06
CA LEU A 195 -3.58 -6.04 12.69
C LEU A 195 -2.24 -6.29 12.02
N GLN A 196 -2.26 -7.14 10.99
CA GLN A 196 -1.21 -7.28 9.98
C GLN A 196 -1.83 -7.11 8.60
N LYS A 197 -1.02 -6.71 7.61
CA LYS A 197 -1.45 -6.73 6.21
C LYS A 197 -1.65 -8.15 5.74
N LEU A 198 -2.64 -8.36 4.87
CA LEU A 198 -2.86 -9.65 4.23
C LEU A 198 -1.63 -10.02 3.37
N PRO A 199 -0.97 -11.16 3.59
CA PRO A 199 0.28 -11.47 2.91
C PRO A 199 0.09 -11.87 1.45
N THR A 200 -0.98 -12.58 1.15
CA THR A 200 -1.34 -13.08 -0.19
C THR A 200 -2.85 -13.27 -0.32
N GLU A 201 -3.32 -13.61 -1.52
CA GLU A 201 -4.74 -13.95 -1.77
C GLU A 201 -5.16 -15.30 -1.13
N ASN A 202 -4.20 -16.17 -0.85
CA ASN A 202 -4.42 -17.48 -0.22
C ASN A 202 -3.42 -17.69 0.91
N PHE A 203 -3.89 -17.74 2.13
CA PHE A 203 -3.04 -17.96 3.30
C PHE A 203 -3.83 -18.62 4.44
N THR A 204 -3.12 -19.15 5.41
CA THR A 204 -3.68 -19.65 6.66
C THR A 204 -3.07 -18.89 7.82
N ALA A 205 -3.91 -18.30 8.66
CA ALA A 205 -3.49 -17.67 9.89
C ALA A 205 -3.89 -18.54 11.08
N THR A 206 -2.96 -18.79 12.00
CA THR A 206 -3.20 -19.56 13.21
C THR A 206 -2.73 -18.76 14.42
N ALA A 207 -3.58 -18.65 15.43
CA ALA A 207 -3.23 -18.03 16.69
C ALA A 207 -3.61 -18.96 17.86
N LYS A 208 -2.71 -19.07 18.84
CA LYS A 208 -3.02 -19.71 20.13
C LYS A 208 -3.43 -18.63 21.10
N VAL A 209 -4.71 -18.65 21.49
CA VAL A 209 -5.30 -17.62 22.36
C VAL A 209 -5.67 -18.23 23.71
N LYS A 210 -5.41 -17.50 24.78
CA LYS A 210 -5.98 -17.74 26.11
C LYS A 210 -6.78 -16.51 26.50
N PHE A 211 -8.11 -16.67 26.59
CA PHE A 211 -9.01 -15.59 26.97
C PHE A 211 -9.35 -15.69 28.47
N ILE A 212 -9.22 -14.58 29.19
CA ILE A 212 -9.51 -14.48 30.62
C ILE A 212 -10.36 -13.22 30.81
N PRO A 213 -11.69 -13.33 30.64
CA PRO A 213 -12.57 -12.20 30.81
C PRO A 213 -12.68 -11.78 32.28
N ASN A 214 -12.86 -10.48 32.51
CA ASN A 214 -13.17 -9.98 33.83
C ASN A 214 -14.66 -10.19 34.12
N ARG A 215 -14.98 -11.25 34.88
CA ARG A 215 -16.37 -11.62 35.17
C ARG A 215 -17.06 -10.68 36.16
N THR A 216 -16.32 -9.83 36.89
CA THR A 216 -16.90 -8.93 37.92
C THR A 216 -17.49 -7.67 37.30
N GLU A 217 -17.13 -7.34 36.07
CA GLU A 217 -17.60 -6.15 35.35
C GLU A 217 -18.52 -6.49 34.16
N ALA A 218 -19.14 -7.66 34.17
CA ALA A 218 -20.16 -7.98 33.18
C ALA A 218 -21.42 -7.14 33.49
N TYR A 219 -21.71 -6.13 32.70
CA TYR A 219 -22.91 -5.35 32.77
C TYR A 219 -24.09 -6.05 32.12
N LYS A 220 -25.23 -6.06 32.78
CA LYS A 220 -26.52 -6.32 32.15
C LYS A 220 -27.20 -4.98 31.92
N GLU A 221 -27.27 -4.56 30.70
CA GLU A 221 -28.10 -3.43 30.30
C GLU A 221 -29.14 -3.94 29.29
N ASN A 222 -30.43 -3.78 29.65
CA ASN A 222 -31.55 -4.22 28.81
C ASN A 222 -31.46 -5.69 28.36
N ASP A 223 -31.11 -6.62 29.24
CA ASP A 223 -30.91 -8.05 29.00
C ASP A 223 -29.76 -8.41 28.06
N LYS A 224 -28.92 -7.46 27.64
CA LYS A 224 -27.69 -7.71 26.92
C LYS A 224 -26.52 -7.86 27.89
N VAL A 225 -25.79 -8.93 27.78
CA VAL A 225 -24.49 -9.07 28.47
C VAL A 225 -23.48 -8.27 27.66
N LEU A 226 -23.12 -7.10 28.17
CA LEU A 226 -21.97 -6.35 27.69
C LEU A 226 -20.74 -6.88 28.40
N GLY A 227 -19.81 -7.48 27.66
CA GLY A 227 -18.61 -8.08 28.23
C GLY A 227 -17.44 -7.95 27.31
N GLU A 228 -16.27 -8.25 27.86
CA GLU A 228 -15.06 -8.33 27.06
C GLU A 228 -15.19 -9.44 25.99
N SER A 229 -14.66 -9.18 24.84
CA SER A 229 -14.51 -10.19 23.78
C SER A 229 -13.09 -10.17 23.20
N ALA A 230 -12.61 -11.34 22.81
CA ALA A 230 -11.34 -11.50 22.14
C ALA A 230 -11.49 -12.47 20.98
N GLY A 231 -10.59 -12.43 20.00
CA GLY A 231 -10.66 -13.36 18.88
C GLY A 231 -9.78 -12.95 17.73
N MET A 232 -10.12 -13.45 16.57
CA MET A 232 -9.45 -13.13 15.30
C MET A 232 -10.42 -12.40 14.38
N ILE A 233 -9.89 -11.45 13.64
CA ILE A 233 -10.62 -10.70 12.63
C ILE A 233 -9.88 -10.76 11.30
N MET A 234 -10.61 -10.90 10.20
CA MET A 234 -10.18 -10.59 8.86
C MET A 234 -10.95 -9.34 8.40
N GLN A 235 -10.23 -8.29 8.08
CA GLN A 235 -10.81 -6.98 7.76
C GLN A 235 -10.35 -6.52 6.38
N GLY A 236 -11.30 -6.14 5.54
CA GLY A 236 -11.10 -5.63 4.20
C GLY A 236 -12.19 -4.62 3.86
N MET A 237 -12.85 -4.76 2.73
CA MET A 237 -14.05 -3.98 2.39
C MET A 237 -15.22 -4.37 3.30
N ASP A 238 -15.27 -5.63 3.71
CA ASP A 238 -16.09 -6.16 4.78
C ASP A 238 -15.19 -6.84 5.82
N TYR A 239 -15.73 -7.30 6.92
CA TYR A 239 -14.97 -8.07 7.88
C TYR A 239 -15.70 -9.34 8.36
N ALA A 240 -14.91 -10.34 8.74
CA ALA A 240 -15.38 -11.52 9.45
C ALA A 240 -14.60 -11.65 10.76
N ALA A 241 -15.29 -11.95 11.85
CA ALA A 241 -14.68 -12.10 13.16
C ALA A 241 -15.12 -13.39 13.85
N LEU A 242 -14.16 -14.13 14.41
CA LEU A 242 -14.38 -15.23 15.33
C LEU A 242 -14.04 -14.74 16.73
N LYS A 243 -15.04 -14.70 17.61
CA LYS A 243 -14.94 -14.13 18.96
C LYS A 243 -15.30 -15.15 20.02
N PHE A 244 -14.69 -14.99 21.18
CA PHE A 244 -15.03 -15.66 22.44
C PHE A 244 -15.69 -14.68 23.38
#